data_b4ab7722f4a8d71b87b9ccd87afd55d4
#
_entry.id   b4ab7722f4a8d71b87b9ccd87afd55d4
#
_cell.length_a   1.000
_cell.length_b   1.000
_cell.length_c   1.000
_cell.angle_alpha   90.00
_cell.angle_beta   90.00
_cell.angle_gamma   90.00
#
_symmetry.space_group_name_H-M   'P 1'
#
loop_
_entity.id
_entity.type
_entity.pdbx_description
1 polymer ?
#
loop_
_entity_poly.entity_id
_entity_poly.type
_entity_poly.pdbx_seq_one_letter_code
_entity_poly.pdbx_strand_id
1 'polypeptide(L)'
;MAGNKEKSKPEYKVEDKKQNYEQYVKEMTPTHNLWLQMLKAFITGGIICVIGQGILNLATNVLELDKETAGSVCSLCLILLSIILTGFNIYPRIVKWGGAGALVPITGFANSVAAPAIEFKKEGWVFGVGCKIFTIAGPVILYGILEVVEFVQMVVLTFMQR
;
A
#
# COMPACT_ATOMS: atom_id res chain seq x y z
N MET A 1 51.09 -15.59 40.84
CA MET A 1 50.58 -16.08 39.52
C MET A 1 49.12 -16.40 39.66
N ALA A 2 48.24 -15.48 39.35
CA ALA A 2 46.80 -15.67 39.37
C ALA A 2 46.31 -15.55 37.92
N GLY A 3 45.94 -16.70 37.34
CA GLY A 3 45.45 -16.79 35.98
C GLY A 3 44.03 -16.21 35.87
N ASN A 4 43.92 -15.19 35.08
CA ASN A 4 42.66 -14.56 34.68
C ASN A 4 41.90 -15.53 33.76
N LYS A 5 40.89 -16.22 34.29
CA LYS A 5 39.92 -16.96 33.48
C LYS A 5 38.89 -15.96 32.97
N GLU A 6 39.16 -15.44 31.80
CA GLU A 6 38.20 -14.70 30.98
C GLU A 6 37.01 -15.63 30.69
N LYS A 7 35.86 -15.34 31.33
CA LYS A 7 34.61 -16.06 31.09
C LYS A 7 34.10 -15.69 29.70
N SER A 8 34.39 -16.52 28.71
CA SER A 8 33.70 -16.47 27.41
C SER A 8 32.19 -16.57 27.64
N LYS A 9 31.48 -15.49 27.38
CA LYS A 9 30.02 -15.49 27.37
C LYS A 9 29.55 -16.45 26.29
N PRO A 10 28.63 -17.33 26.55
CA PRO A 10 28.27 -18.40 25.61
C PRO A 10 27.50 -17.85 24.40
N GLU A 11 28.17 -17.76 23.32
CA GLU A 11 27.65 -17.44 21.96
C GLU A 11 26.52 -18.40 21.56
N TYR A 12 26.54 -19.64 22.03
CA TYR A 12 25.49 -20.64 21.82
C TYR A 12 24.11 -20.28 22.41
N LYS A 13 24.05 -19.46 23.48
CA LYS A 13 22.76 -19.01 24.03
C LYS A 13 22.03 -18.00 23.16
N VAL A 14 22.72 -17.32 22.27
CA VAL A 14 22.12 -16.36 21.33
C VAL A 14 21.57 -17.10 20.11
N GLU A 15 22.26 -18.12 19.64
CA GLU A 15 21.82 -18.97 18.54
C GLU A 15 20.59 -19.81 18.91
N ASP A 16 20.58 -20.42 20.09
CA ASP A 16 19.40 -21.14 20.62
C ASP A 16 18.18 -20.22 20.76
N LYS A 17 18.37 -18.98 21.20
CA LYS A 17 17.29 -18.00 21.27
C LYS A 17 16.78 -17.59 19.87
N LYS A 18 17.67 -17.46 18.89
CA LYS A 18 17.28 -17.17 17.50
C LYS A 18 16.49 -18.32 16.90
N GLN A 19 16.96 -19.56 17.06
CA GLN A 19 16.26 -20.74 16.53
C GLN A 19 14.89 -20.92 17.17
N ASN A 20 14.78 -20.76 18.49
CA ASN A 20 13.49 -20.82 19.20
C ASN A 20 12.56 -19.68 18.75
N TYR A 21 13.09 -18.48 18.50
CA TYR A 21 12.29 -17.38 17.98
C TYR A 21 11.83 -17.63 16.55
N GLU A 22 12.68 -18.16 15.67
CA GLU A 22 12.32 -18.53 14.30
C GLU A 22 11.27 -19.64 14.24
N GLN A 23 11.37 -20.63 15.14
CA GLN A 23 10.34 -21.66 15.27
C GLN A 23 9.02 -21.09 15.76
N TYR A 24 9.03 -20.25 16.78
CA TYR A 24 7.85 -19.57 17.29
C TYR A 24 7.19 -18.69 16.23
N VAL A 25 7.98 -17.94 15.48
CA VAL A 25 7.46 -17.10 14.36
C VAL A 25 6.84 -17.96 13.26
N LYS A 26 7.47 -19.10 12.90
CA LYS A 26 6.90 -20.04 11.92
C LYS A 26 5.58 -20.67 12.37
N GLU A 27 5.45 -21.01 13.64
CA GLU A 27 4.22 -21.58 14.20
C GLU A 27 3.10 -20.55 14.31
N MET A 28 3.43 -19.29 14.65
CA MET A 28 2.45 -18.21 14.79
C MET A 28 2.10 -17.50 13.48
N THR A 29 2.92 -17.64 12.44
CA THR A 29 2.65 -17.02 11.14
C THR A 29 1.73 -17.91 10.32
N PRO A 30 0.50 -17.49 10.02
CA PRO A 30 -0.41 -18.27 9.20
C PRO A 30 0.17 -18.46 7.79
N THR A 31 0.48 -19.70 7.44
CA THR A 31 0.92 -20.06 6.09
C THR A 31 -0.28 -20.10 5.16
N HIS A 32 -0.38 -19.11 4.29
CA HIS A 32 -1.43 -19.06 3.30
C HIS A 32 -1.01 -19.75 2.00
N ASN A 33 -1.90 -20.52 1.39
CA ASN A 33 -1.69 -21.10 0.06
C ASN A 33 -1.54 -20.00 -0.97
N LEU A 34 -0.33 -19.88 -1.58
CA LEU A 34 0.01 -18.85 -2.55
C LEU A 34 -0.98 -18.79 -3.73
N TRP A 35 -1.31 -19.94 -4.31
CA TRP A 35 -2.23 -20.06 -5.44
C TRP A 35 -3.63 -19.52 -5.13
N LEU A 36 -4.14 -19.86 -3.95
CA LEU A 36 -5.46 -19.41 -3.51
C LEU A 36 -5.48 -17.89 -3.27
N GLN A 37 -4.39 -17.34 -2.75
CA GLN A 37 -4.24 -15.89 -2.56
C GLN A 37 -4.12 -15.15 -3.89
N MET A 38 -3.36 -15.69 -4.85
CA MET A 38 -3.27 -15.13 -6.19
C MET A 38 -4.64 -15.11 -6.89
N LEU A 39 -5.42 -16.18 -6.77
CA LEU A 39 -6.76 -16.23 -7.35
C LEU A 39 -7.70 -15.21 -6.71
N LYS A 40 -7.69 -15.07 -5.39
CA LYS A 40 -8.48 -14.06 -4.67
C LYS A 40 -8.09 -12.64 -5.08
N ALA A 41 -6.77 -12.37 -5.18
CA ALA A 41 -6.27 -11.08 -5.62
C ALA A 41 -6.69 -10.76 -7.07
N PHE A 42 -6.63 -11.75 -7.96
CA PHE A 42 -7.08 -11.61 -9.35
C PHE A 42 -8.57 -11.28 -9.43
N ILE A 43 -9.41 -12.00 -8.71
CA ILE A 43 -10.87 -11.76 -8.69
C ILE A 43 -11.16 -10.36 -8.14
N THR A 44 -10.54 -9.98 -7.01
CA THR A 44 -10.79 -8.67 -6.38
C THR A 44 -10.34 -7.52 -7.26
N GLY A 45 -9.12 -7.61 -7.81
CA GLY A 45 -8.60 -6.62 -8.76
C GLY A 45 -9.44 -6.54 -10.03
N GLY A 46 -9.86 -7.69 -10.57
CA GLY A 46 -10.75 -7.77 -11.73
C GLY A 46 -12.10 -7.07 -11.50
N ILE A 47 -12.72 -7.26 -10.34
CA ILE A 47 -13.97 -6.56 -9.98
C ILE A 47 -13.75 -5.04 -9.94
N ILE A 48 -12.67 -4.57 -9.34
CA ILE A 48 -12.35 -3.13 -9.29
C ILE A 48 -12.15 -2.59 -10.71
N CYS A 49 -11.44 -3.32 -11.57
CA CYS A 49 -11.25 -2.93 -12.98
C CYS A 49 -12.57 -2.87 -13.76
N VAL A 50 -13.48 -3.81 -13.55
CA VAL A 50 -14.80 -3.80 -14.21
C VAL A 50 -15.63 -2.59 -13.75
N ILE A 51 -15.60 -2.26 -12.46
CA ILE A 51 -16.25 -1.05 -11.93
C ILE A 51 -15.63 0.20 -12.56
N GLY A 52 -14.29 0.29 -12.59
CA GLY A 52 -13.57 1.38 -13.23
C GLY A 52 -13.92 1.54 -14.71
N GLN A 53 -13.95 0.44 -15.45
CA GLN A 53 -14.35 0.47 -16.88
C GLN A 53 -15.81 0.91 -17.05
N GLY A 54 -16.72 0.51 -16.16
CA GLY A 54 -18.11 0.97 -16.16
C GLY A 54 -18.20 2.49 -15.97
N ILE A 55 -17.47 3.05 -15.01
CA ILE A 55 -17.42 4.49 -14.76
C ILE A 55 -16.82 5.22 -15.98
N LEU A 56 -15.74 4.69 -16.55
CA LEU A 56 -15.08 5.27 -17.70
C LEU A 56 -16.01 5.30 -18.92
N ASN A 57 -16.72 4.21 -19.19
CA ASN A 57 -17.72 4.14 -20.27
C ASN A 57 -18.88 5.12 -20.06
N LEU A 58 -19.31 5.28 -18.81
CA LEU A 58 -20.34 6.27 -18.47
C LEU A 58 -19.84 7.70 -18.72
N ALA A 59 -18.61 8.01 -18.32
CA ALA A 59 -18.01 9.33 -18.52
C ALA A 59 -17.82 9.67 -20.01
N THR A 60 -17.39 8.71 -20.83
CA THR A 60 -17.16 8.92 -22.27
C THR A 60 -18.45 8.93 -23.08
N ASN A 61 -19.38 8.02 -22.81
CA ASN A 61 -20.56 7.83 -23.66
C ASN A 61 -21.76 8.69 -23.25
N VAL A 62 -21.89 9.00 -21.96
CA VAL A 62 -23.05 9.76 -21.44
C VAL A 62 -22.69 11.23 -21.19
N LEU A 63 -21.48 11.49 -20.67
CA LEU A 63 -21.01 12.85 -20.39
C LEU A 63 -20.19 13.43 -21.55
N GLU A 64 -19.96 12.66 -22.62
CA GLU A 64 -19.20 13.06 -23.83
C GLU A 64 -17.83 13.69 -23.50
N LEU A 65 -17.20 13.24 -22.40
CA LEU A 65 -15.91 13.73 -21.97
C LEU A 65 -14.78 13.13 -22.84
N ASP A 66 -13.74 13.91 -23.07
CA ASP A 66 -12.52 13.42 -23.69
C ASP A 66 -11.83 12.36 -22.80
N LYS A 67 -10.99 11.51 -23.40
CA LYS A 67 -10.38 10.36 -22.69
C LYS A 67 -9.57 10.74 -21.47
N GLU A 68 -8.86 11.86 -21.49
CA GLU A 68 -8.03 12.31 -20.35
C GLU A 68 -8.89 12.75 -19.18
N THR A 69 -9.93 13.55 -19.46
CA THR A 69 -10.89 14.00 -18.43
C THR A 69 -11.70 12.83 -17.90
N ALA A 70 -12.16 11.90 -18.76
CA ALA A 70 -12.86 10.70 -18.34
C ALA A 70 -12.00 9.81 -17.42
N GLY A 71 -10.69 9.67 -17.70
CA GLY A 71 -9.75 8.95 -16.85
C GLY A 71 -9.60 9.60 -15.47
N SER A 72 -9.51 10.92 -15.42
CA SER A 72 -9.45 11.69 -14.17
C SER A 72 -10.73 11.54 -13.34
N VAL A 73 -11.89 11.64 -13.97
CA VAL A 73 -13.21 11.42 -13.32
C VAL A 73 -13.33 10.00 -12.77
N CYS A 74 -12.91 8.99 -13.56
CA CYS A 74 -12.91 7.60 -13.14
C CYS A 74 -12.06 7.41 -11.87
N SER A 75 -10.85 7.97 -11.83
CA SER A 75 -9.96 7.91 -10.69
C SER A 75 -10.58 8.57 -9.44
N LEU A 76 -11.17 9.76 -9.60
CA LEU A 76 -11.85 10.45 -8.48
C LEU A 76 -13.05 9.67 -7.96
N CYS A 77 -13.86 9.08 -8.82
CA CYS A 77 -15.01 8.25 -8.43
C CYS A 77 -14.56 6.99 -7.67
N LEU A 78 -13.49 6.31 -8.12
CA LEU A 78 -12.95 5.14 -7.43
C LEU A 78 -12.37 5.50 -6.06
N ILE A 79 -11.66 6.63 -5.95
CA ILE A 79 -11.14 7.15 -4.68
C ILE A 79 -12.29 7.45 -3.73
N LEU A 80 -13.32 8.18 -4.19
CA LEU A 80 -14.48 8.51 -3.38
C LEU A 80 -15.22 7.26 -2.89
N LEU A 81 -15.45 6.28 -3.76
CA LEU A 81 -16.05 5.01 -3.42
C LEU A 81 -15.25 4.28 -2.33
N SER A 82 -13.93 4.25 -2.47
CA SER A 82 -13.05 3.63 -1.48
C SER A 82 -13.10 4.33 -0.13
N ILE A 83 -13.10 5.67 -0.10
CA ILE A 83 -13.19 6.45 1.14
C ILE A 83 -14.52 6.18 1.86
N ILE A 84 -15.63 6.12 1.11
CA ILE A 84 -16.95 5.80 1.66
C ILE A 84 -16.95 4.38 2.26
N LEU A 85 -16.44 3.38 1.54
CA LEU A 85 -16.35 2.01 2.04
C LEU A 85 -15.42 1.88 3.25
N THR A 86 -14.36 2.69 3.31
CA THR A 86 -13.45 2.77 4.46
C THR A 86 -14.17 3.38 5.67
N GLY A 87 -14.96 4.45 5.47
CA GLY A 87 -15.74 5.08 6.52
C GLY A 87 -16.78 4.13 7.16
N PHE A 88 -17.36 3.24 6.36
CA PHE A 88 -18.26 2.19 6.86
C PHE A 88 -17.54 0.93 7.39
N ASN A 89 -16.20 0.93 7.42
CA ASN A 89 -15.38 -0.21 7.83
C ASN A 89 -15.62 -1.51 7.00
N ILE A 90 -16.04 -1.33 5.73
CA ILE A 90 -16.25 -2.43 4.78
C ILE A 90 -14.95 -2.74 4.04
N TYR A 91 -14.21 -1.71 3.62
CA TYR A 91 -12.99 -1.88 2.82
C TYR A 91 -11.92 -2.76 3.50
N PRO A 92 -11.65 -2.67 4.81
CA PRO A 92 -10.71 -3.57 5.49
C PRO A 92 -11.09 -5.05 5.41
N ARG A 93 -12.39 -5.37 5.31
CA ARG A 93 -12.84 -6.76 5.11
C ARG A 93 -12.53 -7.25 3.70
N ILE A 94 -12.70 -6.38 2.69
CA ILE A 94 -12.36 -6.66 1.29
C ILE A 94 -10.85 -6.92 1.18
N VAL A 95 -10.02 -6.08 1.83
CA VAL A 95 -8.56 -6.25 1.85
C VAL A 95 -8.14 -7.57 2.49
N LYS A 96 -8.74 -7.95 3.62
CA LYS A 96 -8.46 -9.24 4.28
C LYS A 96 -8.75 -10.44 3.39
N TRP A 97 -9.77 -10.35 2.55
CA TRP A 97 -10.13 -11.43 1.63
C TRP A 97 -9.34 -11.39 0.33
N GLY A 98 -9.22 -10.22 -0.28
CA GLY A 98 -8.65 -10.00 -1.62
C GLY A 98 -7.14 -9.74 -1.65
N GLY A 99 -6.53 -9.48 -0.49
CA GLY A 99 -5.08 -9.24 -0.39
C GLY A 99 -4.58 -8.15 -1.32
N ALA A 100 -3.56 -8.46 -2.11
CA ALA A 100 -2.92 -7.53 -3.03
C ALA A 100 -3.88 -6.94 -4.09
N GLY A 101 -4.90 -7.68 -4.51
CA GLY A 101 -5.89 -7.21 -5.49
C GLY A 101 -6.72 -6.02 -5.02
N ALA A 102 -6.88 -5.85 -3.70
CA ALA A 102 -7.54 -4.69 -3.13
C ALA A 102 -6.56 -3.61 -2.65
N LEU A 103 -5.29 -3.96 -2.37
CA LEU A 103 -4.29 -3.02 -1.86
C LEU A 103 -3.57 -2.24 -2.95
N VAL A 104 -3.28 -2.89 -4.09
CA VAL A 104 -2.49 -2.29 -5.17
C VAL A 104 -3.23 -1.22 -5.97
N PRO A 105 -4.53 -1.36 -6.29
CA PRO A 105 -5.26 -0.34 -7.03
C PRO A 105 -5.35 0.99 -6.28
N ILE A 106 -5.70 2.08 -7.00
CA ILE A 106 -5.88 3.42 -6.43
C ILE A 106 -6.86 3.45 -5.25
N THR A 107 -7.82 2.54 -5.24
CA THR A 107 -8.77 2.35 -4.14
C THR A 107 -8.08 1.89 -2.85
N GLY A 108 -7.05 1.04 -2.95
CA GLY A 108 -6.23 0.61 -1.82
C GLY A 108 -5.40 1.75 -1.23
N PHE A 109 -4.81 2.58 -2.09
CA PHE A 109 -4.12 3.79 -1.66
C PHE A 109 -5.08 4.77 -0.95
N ALA A 110 -6.25 5.03 -1.52
CA ALA A 110 -7.26 5.87 -0.89
C ALA A 110 -7.69 5.35 0.50
N ASN A 111 -7.88 4.02 0.65
CA ASN A 111 -8.14 3.41 1.94
C ASN A 111 -6.97 3.57 2.93
N SER A 112 -5.73 3.39 2.48
CA SER A 112 -4.55 3.51 3.35
C SER A 112 -4.34 4.92 3.92
N VAL A 113 -4.78 5.93 3.18
CA VAL A 113 -4.76 7.34 3.61
C VAL A 113 -5.97 7.67 4.49
N ALA A 114 -7.16 7.20 4.10
CA ALA A 114 -8.41 7.54 4.78
C ALA A 114 -8.56 6.82 6.14
N ALA A 115 -8.12 5.56 6.25
CA ALA A 115 -8.30 4.78 7.47
C ALA A 115 -7.59 5.43 8.69
N PRO A 116 -6.29 5.79 8.63
CA PRO A 116 -5.64 6.51 9.72
C PRO A 116 -6.24 7.89 10.00
N ALA A 117 -6.67 8.61 8.95
CA ALA A 117 -7.32 9.90 9.11
C ALA A 117 -8.62 9.80 9.94
N ILE A 118 -9.41 8.76 9.71
CA ILE A 118 -10.64 8.49 10.45
C ILE A 118 -10.33 8.05 11.89
N GLU A 119 -9.36 7.17 12.07
CA GLU A 119 -8.97 6.62 13.38
C GLU A 119 -8.46 7.71 14.32
N PHE A 120 -7.57 8.57 13.82
CA PHE A 120 -6.95 9.63 14.60
C PHE A 120 -7.70 10.97 14.58
N LYS A 121 -8.93 10.99 14.09
CA LYS A 121 -9.81 12.18 14.06
C LYS A 121 -9.96 12.85 15.43
N LYS A 122 -9.94 12.06 16.51
CA LYS A 122 -10.10 12.55 17.89
C LYS A 122 -8.89 13.36 18.38
N GLU A 123 -7.73 13.20 17.76
CA GLU A 123 -6.50 13.94 18.10
C GLU A 123 -6.42 15.33 17.46
N GLY A 124 -7.45 15.71 16.70
CA GLY A 124 -7.57 17.03 16.04
C GLY A 124 -7.17 17.01 14.56
N TRP A 125 -7.41 18.15 13.89
CA TRP A 125 -7.23 18.24 12.45
C TRP A 125 -5.76 18.28 12.01
N VAL A 126 -4.90 18.95 12.76
CA VAL A 126 -3.50 19.14 12.39
C VAL A 126 -2.67 17.94 12.82
N PHE A 127 -2.65 17.63 14.11
CA PHE A 127 -1.79 16.56 14.67
C PHE A 127 -2.37 15.16 14.46
N GLY A 128 -3.69 15.02 14.43
CA GLY A 128 -4.36 13.75 14.13
C GLY A 128 -4.48 13.53 12.62
N VAL A 129 -5.49 14.13 12.01
CA VAL A 129 -5.84 13.86 10.61
C VAL A 129 -4.71 14.23 9.65
N GLY A 130 -4.19 15.47 9.73
CA GLY A 130 -3.18 15.97 8.80
C GLY A 130 -1.88 15.16 8.86
N CYS A 131 -1.31 15.00 10.05
CA CYS A 131 -0.08 14.22 10.22
C CYS A 131 -0.23 12.78 9.73
N LYS A 132 -1.37 12.14 10.01
CA LYS A 132 -1.58 10.73 9.62
C LYS A 132 -1.80 10.55 8.13
N ILE A 133 -2.46 11.48 7.45
CA ILE A 133 -2.54 11.50 5.98
C ILE A 133 -1.13 11.56 5.38
N PHE A 134 -0.29 12.48 5.85
CA PHE A 134 1.05 12.66 5.32
C PHE A 134 2.02 11.53 5.67
N THR A 135 1.76 10.74 6.71
CA THR A 135 2.54 9.52 7.00
C THR A 135 2.52 8.53 5.84
N ILE A 136 1.41 8.45 5.10
CA ILE A 136 1.27 7.58 3.93
C ILE A 136 1.53 8.35 2.63
N ALA A 137 0.92 9.51 2.46
CA ALA A 137 1.03 10.30 1.24
C ALA A 137 2.43 10.93 1.05
N GLY A 138 3.10 11.29 2.14
CA GLY A 138 4.43 11.92 2.09
C GLY A 138 5.49 11.11 1.36
N PRO A 139 5.75 9.86 1.75
CA PRO A 139 6.70 9.00 1.03
C PRO A 139 6.33 8.81 -0.44
N VAL A 140 5.05 8.64 -0.77
CA VAL A 140 4.61 8.47 -2.17
C VAL A 140 4.92 9.70 -3.02
N ILE A 141 4.64 10.90 -2.49
CA ILE A 141 4.97 12.17 -3.16
C ILE A 141 6.49 12.31 -3.32
N LEU A 142 7.26 12.02 -2.27
CA LEU A 142 8.71 12.14 -2.29
C LEU A 142 9.32 11.22 -3.36
N TYR A 143 8.97 9.95 -3.36
CA TYR A 143 9.48 8.99 -4.34
C TYR A 143 9.01 9.33 -5.76
N GLY A 144 7.77 9.77 -5.94
CA GLY A 144 7.28 10.21 -7.25
C GLY A 144 8.08 11.40 -7.81
N ILE A 145 8.46 12.37 -6.95
CA ILE A 145 9.32 13.48 -7.36
C ILE A 145 10.73 12.98 -7.73
N LEU A 146 11.31 12.07 -6.94
CA LEU A 146 12.63 11.51 -7.21
C LEU A 146 12.66 10.76 -8.56
N GLU A 147 11.67 9.93 -8.84
CA GLU A 147 11.55 9.23 -10.13
C GLU A 147 11.50 10.19 -11.33
N VAL A 148 10.75 11.30 -11.19
CA VAL A 148 10.69 12.32 -12.26
C VAL A 148 12.05 12.97 -12.46
N VAL A 149 12.79 13.28 -11.39
CA VAL A 149 14.14 13.86 -11.48
C VAL A 149 15.11 12.90 -12.17
N GLU A 150 15.10 11.61 -11.79
CA GLU A 150 15.94 10.58 -12.43
C GLU A 150 15.61 10.40 -13.91
N PHE A 151 14.32 10.40 -14.26
CA PHE A 151 13.89 10.32 -15.65
C PHE A 151 14.38 11.51 -16.48
N VAL A 152 14.24 12.75 -15.97
CA VAL A 152 14.72 13.97 -16.62
C VAL A 152 16.24 13.93 -16.81
N GLN A 153 16.97 13.49 -15.77
CA GLN A 153 18.42 13.35 -15.85
C GLN A 153 18.84 12.34 -16.92
N MET A 154 18.17 11.19 -16.99
CA MET A 154 18.44 10.18 -18.02
C MET A 154 18.20 10.72 -19.44
N VAL A 155 17.10 11.45 -19.64
CA VAL A 155 16.77 12.07 -20.93
C VAL A 155 17.83 13.09 -21.33
N VAL A 156 18.22 13.98 -20.41
CA VAL A 156 19.26 15.01 -20.66
C VAL A 156 20.59 14.37 -21.03
N LEU A 157 21.03 13.35 -20.29
CA LEU A 157 22.27 12.62 -20.59
C LEU A 157 22.21 11.94 -21.96
N THR A 158 21.08 11.37 -22.33
CA THR A 158 20.89 10.73 -23.66
C THR A 158 20.99 11.77 -24.79
N PHE A 159 20.44 12.97 -24.58
CA PHE A 159 20.58 14.05 -25.56
C PHE A 159 22.01 14.61 -25.68
N MET A 160 22.76 14.67 -24.57
CA MET A 160 24.15 15.14 -24.56
C MET A 160 25.15 14.17 -25.20
N GLN A 161 24.80 12.89 -25.30
CA GLN A 161 25.62 11.84 -25.91
C GLN A 161 25.39 11.69 -27.43
N ARG A 162 24.45 12.44 -28.00
CA ARG A 162 24.14 12.50 -29.45
C ARG A 162 24.78 13.68 -30.11
#